data_6c6c538f7c14319323fe1900d97ac910
#
_entry.id   6c6c538f7c14319323fe1900d97ac910
#
_cell.length_a   1.000
_cell.length_b   1.000
_cell.length_c   1.000
_cell.angle_alpha   90.00
_cell.angle_beta   90.00
_cell.angle_gamma   90.00
#
_symmetry.space_group_name_H-M   'P 1'
#
loop_
_entity.id
_entity.type
_entity.pdbx_description
1 polymer ?
#
loop_
_entity_poly.entity_id
_entity_poly.type
_entity_poly.pdbx_seq_one_letter_code
_entity_poly.pdbx_strand_id
1 'polypeptide(L)'
;MKKVFFFLATAICAFSTLSEAKTKEKTVTVDDILPAGNIIVNKVSADTVYVETDLRDTDRFWFYWGMRVRGAEGKTLVFSFKEKSVGARGPVVTSDKGKTYRYSGGKYGKTFTYTFGPKEKEVWFYECHPYLPKDWAKFTKGLNKKLFTTGILCKTRTGNEIPMATFGNLSGNAKYKIVMTGRHHASESIANFAIEGIIENFCADSELGQWLRENVELSVVPFVDYDGVINGDQGKGRTPHDHNRDYTVFLYPETKAVSELYAEKIPVIILDMHCPWIAGKGSELVHCPMLDPKRIPDNAAEDLFSTIVEKNASGLPYKASNNIPFGVSWNTSTNYSSGLSCRKWAVLNLEGLRICRCFEIPFANAQGVEVNPESTREFGRSLAISLAEFLQTAE
;
A
#
# COMPACT_ATOMS: atom_id res chain seq x y z
N MET A 1 48.62 92.39 -10.16
CA MET A 1 48.93 91.29 -9.24
C MET A 1 47.72 90.35 -9.15
N LYS A 2 47.72 89.26 -9.94
CA LYS A 2 46.62 88.28 -9.95
C LYS A 2 47.02 87.08 -9.03
N LYS A 3 46.26 86.84 -7.99
CA LYS A 3 46.39 85.63 -7.11
C LYS A 3 45.72 84.43 -7.74
N VAL A 4 46.50 83.37 -7.99
CA VAL A 4 46.05 82.11 -8.45
C VAL A 4 45.78 81.21 -7.20
N PHE A 5 44.53 80.70 -7.02
CA PHE A 5 44.20 79.75 -6.01
C PHE A 5 44.27 78.36 -6.62
N PHE A 6 45.10 77.46 -6.08
CA PHE A 6 45.12 76.05 -6.36
C PHE A 6 44.11 75.31 -5.43
N PHE A 7 43.16 74.67 -6.05
CA PHE A 7 42.28 73.69 -5.31
C PHE A 7 42.92 72.33 -5.39
N LEU A 8 43.24 71.75 -4.24
CA LEU A 8 43.68 70.38 -4.09
C LEU A 8 42.43 69.52 -3.87
N ALA A 9 42.06 68.67 -4.86
CA ALA A 9 40.96 67.71 -4.72
C ALA A 9 41.51 66.41 -4.11
N THR A 10 41.14 66.14 -2.88
CA THR A 10 41.44 64.85 -2.18
C THR A 10 40.40 63.84 -2.59
N ALA A 11 40.76 62.83 -3.39
CA ALA A 11 39.91 61.72 -3.72
C ALA A 11 39.93 60.72 -2.52
N ILE A 12 38.78 60.56 -1.84
CA ILE A 12 38.56 59.54 -0.83
C ILE A 12 38.11 58.31 -1.54
N CYS A 13 38.98 57.28 -1.68
CA CYS A 13 38.61 55.95 -2.09
C CYS A 13 37.90 55.24 -0.92
N ALA A 14 36.59 55.16 -0.95
CA ALA A 14 35.83 54.33 -0.07
C ALA A 14 35.98 52.86 -0.51
N PHE A 15 36.79 52.09 0.18
CA PHE A 15 36.79 50.65 0.07
C PHE A 15 35.53 50.12 0.76
N SER A 16 34.49 49.75 -0.03
CA SER A 16 33.37 48.97 0.46
C SER A 16 33.83 47.54 0.65
N THR A 17 34.08 47.15 1.88
CA THR A 17 34.23 45.75 2.26
C THR A 17 32.87 45.08 2.13
N LEU A 18 32.66 44.38 1.06
CA LEU A 18 31.58 43.41 0.93
C LEU A 18 31.82 42.32 2.00
N SER A 19 31.14 42.44 3.12
CA SER A 19 31.00 41.36 4.10
C SER A 19 30.21 40.25 3.42
N GLU A 20 30.87 39.20 2.93
CA GLU A 20 30.24 37.96 2.58
C GLU A 20 29.60 37.41 3.86
N ALA A 21 28.30 37.59 3.99
CA ALA A 21 27.53 36.91 4.99
C ALA A 21 27.68 35.42 4.70
N LYS A 22 28.57 34.72 5.43
CA LYS A 22 28.62 33.25 5.45
C LYS A 22 27.22 32.74 5.84
N THR A 23 26.42 32.40 4.84
CA THR A 23 25.16 31.66 5.06
C THR A 23 25.53 30.41 5.86
N LYS A 24 25.05 30.35 7.10
CA LYS A 24 25.26 29.19 7.97
C LYS A 24 24.73 27.97 7.22
N GLU A 25 25.62 27.06 6.85
CA GLU A 25 25.26 25.89 6.06
C GLU A 25 24.20 25.10 6.86
N LYS A 26 23.05 24.88 6.25
CA LYS A 26 21.96 24.16 6.89
C LYS A 26 22.36 22.71 7.07
N THR A 27 22.24 22.22 8.27
CA THR A 27 22.47 20.80 8.59
C THR A 27 21.33 19.95 8.03
N VAL A 28 21.67 18.97 7.20
CA VAL A 28 20.72 17.97 6.73
C VAL A 28 20.30 17.09 7.90
N THR A 29 19.01 16.96 8.10
CA THR A 29 18.42 16.04 9.10
C THR A 29 17.52 15.05 8.40
N VAL A 30 17.59 13.78 8.84
CA VAL A 30 16.75 12.68 8.36
C VAL A 30 16.17 11.98 9.58
N ASP A 31 14.86 11.74 9.55
CA ASP A 31 14.14 11.07 10.64
C ASP A 31 12.91 10.33 10.12
N ASP A 32 12.22 9.60 10.99
CA ASP A 32 10.97 8.89 10.73
C ASP A 32 9.73 9.62 11.29
N ILE A 33 9.87 10.91 11.62
CA ILE A 33 8.78 11.73 12.18
C ILE A 33 7.84 12.20 11.05
N LEU A 34 7.10 11.25 10.51
CA LEU A 34 6.07 11.41 9.48
C LEU A 34 5.04 10.28 9.64
N PRO A 35 3.84 10.39 9.06
CA PRO A 35 2.84 9.32 9.16
C PRO A 35 3.37 7.99 8.62
N ALA A 36 3.28 6.92 9.40
CA ALA A 36 3.84 5.59 9.09
C ALA A 36 5.36 5.63 8.79
N GLY A 37 6.11 6.46 9.51
CA GLY A 37 7.56 6.54 9.38
C GLY A 37 8.27 5.28 9.89
N ASN A 38 9.34 4.91 9.17
CA ASN A 38 10.13 3.72 9.49
C ASN A 38 11.51 3.87 8.86
N ILE A 39 12.51 4.30 9.61
CA ILE A 39 13.89 4.37 9.14
C ILE A 39 14.87 4.41 10.30
N ILE A 40 15.98 3.71 10.19
CA ILE A 40 17.15 3.88 11.05
C ILE A 40 18.20 4.66 10.25
N VAL A 41 18.63 5.79 10.79
CA VAL A 41 19.67 6.63 10.19
C VAL A 41 21.01 6.31 10.85
N ASN A 42 21.90 5.65 10.08
CA ASN A 42 23.22 5.25 10.57
C ASN A 42 24.25 6.40 10.50
N LYS A 43 24.20 7.19 9.41
CA LYS A 43 25.14 8.28 9.17
C LYS A 43 24.61 9.26 8.14
N VAL A 44 24.83 10.54 8.37
CA VAL A 44 24.66 11.59 7.36
C VAL A 44 26.05 12.19 7.08
N SER A 45 26.51 12.12 5.82
CA SER A 45 27.70 12.78 5.32
C SER A 45 27.35 13.96 4.42
N ALA A 46 28.34 14.61 3.79
CA ALA A 46 28.11 15.79 2.96
C ALA A 46 27.16 15.53 1.79
N ASP A 47 27.23 14.34 1.18
CA ASP A 47 26.54 13.95 -0.04
C ASP A 47 25.78 12.62 0.07
N THR A 48 25.94 11.87 1.16
CA THR A 48 25.39 10.55 1.31
C THR A 48 24.75 10.35 2.68
N VAL A 49 23.53 9.79 2.68
CA VAL A 49 22.79 9.37 3.85
C VAL A 49 22.77 7.84 3.89
N TYR A 50 23.29 7.24 4.95
CA TYR A 50 23.31 5.80 5.17
C TYR A 50 22.18 5.42 6.09
N VAL A 51 21.29 4.53 5.61
CA VAL A 51 20.06 4.16 6.30
C VAL A 51 19.80 2.65 6.21
N GLU A 52 18.91 2.18 7.06
CA GLU A 52 18.34 0.83 6.97
C GLU A 52 16.86 0.85 7.38
N THR A 53 16.10 -0.13 6.91
CA THR A 53 14.72 -0.35 7.34
C THR A 53 14.70 -0.73 8.82
N ASP A 54 13.78 -0.16 9.59
CA ASP A 54 13.57 -0.60 10.96
C ASP A 54 12.72 -1.87 10.97
N LEU A 55 13.31 -2.94 11.48
CA LEU A 55 12.68 -4.28 11.57
C LEU A 55 12.07 -4.51 12.96
N ARG A 56 11.61 -3.43 13.63
CA ARG A 56 11.10 -3.43 15.01
C ARG A 56 10.00 -4.46 15.30
N ASP A 57 9.26 -4.85 14.27
CA ASP A 57 8.10 -5.75 14.39
C ASP A 57 8.31 -7.13 13.76
N THR A 58 9.43 -7.40 13.10
CA THR A 58 9.68 -8.64 12.37
C THR A 58 11.04 -9.28 12.72
N ASP A 59 11.11 -10.60 12.64
CA ASP A 59 12.33 -11.39 12.91
C ASP A 59 13.23 -11.57 11.68
N ARG A 60 12.83 -11.00 10.54
CA ARG A 60 13.53 -11.16 9.26
C ARG A 60 13.55 -9.88 8.47
N PHE A 61 14.46 -9.80 7.49
CA PHE A 61 14.50 -8.66 6.57
C PHE A 61 13.17 -8.52 5.83
N TRP A 62 12.63 -7.30 5.89
CA TRP A 62 11.58 -6.78 5.04
C TRP A 62 11.95 -5.36 4.62
N PHE A 63 11.25 -4.77 3.65
CA PHE A 63 11.78 -3.65 2.86
C PHE A 63 11.00 -2.34 3.01
N TYR A 64 9.90 -2.32 3.76
CA TYR A 64 9.12 -1.08 3.95
C TYR A 64 9.93 -0.04 4.73
N TRP A 65 9.82 1.20 4.29
CA TRP A 65 10.37 2.36 4.98
C TRP A 65 9.64 3.65 4.60
N GLY A 66 9.71 4.65 5.50
CA GLY A 66 9.30 6.03 5.27
C GLY A 66 10.22 6.96 6.04
N MET A 67 10.73 8.00 5.38
CA MET A 67 11.63 8.97 6.01
C MET A 67 11.33 10.41 5.60
N ARG A 68 11.63 11.34 6.50
CA ARG A 68 11.57 12.78 6.28
C ARG A 68 12.98 13.36 6.23
N VAL A 69 13.23 14.22 5.23
CA VAL A 69 14.51 14.94 5.03
C VAL A 69 14.26 16.44 5.11
N ARG A 70 15.11 17.16 5.83
CA ARG A 70 15.07 18.62 5.97
C ARG A 70 16.47 19.23 5.86
N GLY A 71 16.55 20.50 5.47
CA GLY A 71 17.80 21.24 5.37
C GLY A 71 18.68 20.83 4.18
N ALA A 72 18.10 20.20 3.16
CA ALA A 72 18.79 19.73 1.97
C ALA A 72 18.50 20.58 0.72
N GLU A 73 17.91 21.78 0.89
CA GLU A 73 17.55 22.66 -0.24
C GLU A 73 18.73 22.92 -1.18
N GLY A 74 18.55 22.64 -2.47
CA GLY A 74 19.56 22.82 -3.52
C GLY A 74 20.68 21.76 -3.52
N LYS A 75 20.67 20.79 -2.59
CA LYS A 75 21.68 19.72 -2.55
C LYS A 75 21.22 18.51 -3.37
N THR A 76 22.19 17.74 -3.84
CA THR A 76 21.97 16.38 -4.36
C THR A 76 22.51 15.40 -3.34
N LEU A 77 21.67 14.48 -2.87
CA LEU A 77 22.06 13.47 -1.89
C LEU A 77 21.85 12.07 -2.47
N VAL A 78 22.77 11.17 -2.12
CA VAL A 78 22.66 9.73 -2.32
C VAL A 78 22.12 9.11 -1.02
N PHE A 79 21.07 8.32 -1.13
CA PHE A 79 20.56 7.50 -0.02
C PHE A 79 21.00 6.08 -0.23
N SER A 80 21.72 5.53 0.75
CA SER A 80 22.32 4.19 0.68
C SER A 80 21.75 3.29 1.78
N PHE A 81 20.96 2.32 1.36
CA PHE A 81 20.39 1.29 2.24
C PHE A 81 21.36 0.14 2.45
N LYS A 82 21.32 -0.44 3.64
CA LYS A 82 22.07 -1.66 3.97
C LYS A 82 21.64 -2.84 3.09
N GLU A 83 20.32 -2.99 2.87
CA GLU A 83 19.73 -4.02 2.03
C GLU A 83 18.97 -3.43 0.84
N LYS A 84 18.52 -4.29 -0.12
CA LYS A 84 17.77 -3.84 -1.30
C LYS A 84 16.35 -3.44 -0.93
N SER A 85 16.17 -2.17 -0.55
CA SER A 85 14.89 -1.61 -0.10
C SER A 85 14.37 -0.49 -1.02
N VAL A 86 14.97 -0.29 -2.19
CA VAL A 86 14.51 0.68 -3.19
C VAL A 86 13.76 -0.07 -4.29
N GLY A 87 12.50 0.29 -4.52
CA GLY A 87 11.63 -0.35 -5.51
C GLY A 87 12.01 -0.08 -6.96
N ALA A 88 11.30 -0.73 -7.90
CA ALA A 88 11.63 -0.71 -9.33
C ALA A 88 11.58 0.69 -9.99
N ARG A 89 10.85 1.64 -9.39
CA ARG A 89 10.75 3.04 -9.89
C ARG A 89 11.35 4.07 -8.93
N GLY A 90 12.24 3.62 -8.02
CA GLY A 90 12.73 4.46 -6.93
C GLY A 90 11.65 4.71 -5.87
N PRO A 91 11.93 5.53 -4.85
CA PRO A 91 10.95 5.87 -3.84
C PRO A 91 9.84 6.79 -4.36
N VAL A 92 8.73 6.77 -3.66
CA VAL A 92 7.68 7.79 -3.78
C VAL A 92 8.07 9.00 -2.95
N VAL A 93 7.92 10.20 -3.52
CA VAL A 93 8.33 11.45 -2.92
C VAL A 93 7.17 12.46 -2.86
N THR A 94 7.14 13.23 -1.78
CA THR A 94 6.28 14.40 -1.61
C THR A 94 7.04 15.55 -0.96
N SER A 95 6.84 16.78 -1.47
CA SER A 95 7.35 18.01 -0.88
C SER A 95 6.24 18.93 -0.34
N ASP A 96 5.00 18.46 -0.33
CA ASP A 96 3.80 19.16 0.12
C ASP A 96 3.08 18.48 1.29
N LYS A 97 3.83 17.69 2.08
CA LYS A 97 3.36 16.96 3.26
C LYS A 97 2.25 15.95 2.95
N GLY A 98 2.41 15.25 1.83
CA GLY A 98 1.54 14.14 1.45
C GLY A 98 0.22 14.55 0.80
N LYS A 99 0.14 15.74 0.21
CA LYS A 99 -1.01 16.11 -0.62
C LYS A 99 -0.90 15.49 -2.01
N THR A 100 0.33 15.49 -2.56
CA THR A 100 0.65 14.85 -3.83
C THR A 100 1.86 13.93 -3.68
N TYR A 101 1.88 12.87 -4.47
CA TYR A 101 2.96 11.89 -4.49
C TYR A 101 3.36 11.55 -5.92
N ARG A 102 4.64 11.28 -6.14
CA ARG A 102 5.19 10.79 -7.41
C ARG A 102 6.38 9.88 -7.16
N TYR A 103 6.68 8.98 -8.06
CA TYR A 103 7.96 8.29 -8.02
C TYR A 103 9.11 9.25 -8.32
N SER A 104 10.23 9.09 -7.63
CA SER A 104 11.43 9.91 -7.87
C SER A 104 12.20 9.47 -9.12
N GLY A 105 11.87 8.32 -9.68
CA GLY A 105 12.67 7.63 -10.68
C GLY A 105 13.77 6.77 -10.06
N GLY A 106 14.25 5.78 -10.80
CA GLY A 106 15.29 4.89 -10.32
C GLY A 106 15.07 3.44 -10.76
N LYS A 107 15.74 2.53 -10.06
CA LYS A 107 15.67 1.10 -10.28
C LYS A 107 15.77 0.34 -8.96
N TYR A 108 15.32 -0.89 -8.96
CA TYR A 108 15.47 -1.78 -7.81
C TYR A 108 16.92 -1.91 -7.34
N GLY A 109 17.14 -1.67 -6.06
CA GLY A 109 18.50 -1.69 -5.51
C GLY A 109 18.63 -1.26 -4.07
N LYS A 110 19.86 -0.90 -3.70
CA LYS A 110 20.23 -0.40 -2.38
C LYS A 110 20.32 1.12 -2.32
N THR A 111 20.30 1.83 -3.46
CA THR A 111 20.57 3.26 -3.50
C THR A 111 19.60 3.98 -4.40
N PHE A 112 19.31 5.22 -4.04
CA PHE A 112 18.72 6.21 -4.95
C PHE A 112 19.37 7.58 -4.73
N THR A 113 19.26 8.45 -5.71
CA THR A 113 19.76 9.82 -5.66
C THR A 113 18.59 10.78 -5.82
N TYR A 114 18.60 11.86 -5.04
CA TYR A 114 17.58 12.92 -5.16
C TYR A 114 18.22 14.28 -5.12
N THR A 115 17.84 15.14 -6.08
CA THR A 115 18.25 16.55 -6.13
C THR A 115 17.11 17.40 -5.59
N PHE A 116 17.34 17.99 -4.42
CA PHE A 116 16.37 18.84 -3.74
C PHE A 116 16.24 20.19 -4.45
N GLY A 117 15.03 20.61 -4.72
CA GLY A 117 14.76 21.95 -5.21
C GLY A 117 15.12 23.03 -4.18
N PRO A 118 15.39 24.27 -4.62
CA PRO A 118 15.82 25.37 -3.70
C PRO A 118 14.74 25.80 -2.70
N LYS A 119 13.48 25.38 -2.90
CA LYS A 119 12.34 25.66 -2.01
C LYS A 119 11.86 24.44 -1.22
N GLU A 120 12.42 23.26 -1.45
CA GLU A 120 12.06 22.02 -0.77
C GLU A 120 12.70 21.92 0.61
N LYS A 121 12.13 22.65 1.58
CA LYS A 121 12.62 22.70 2.97
C LYS A 121 12.41 21.39 3.71
N GLU A 122 11.40 20.62 3.33
CA GLU A 122 11.04 19.32 3.89
C GLU A 122 10.51 18.45 2.76
N VAL A 123 11.06 17.23 2.64
CA VAL A 123 10.67 16.23 1.65
C VAL A 123 10.47 14.91 2.37
N TRP A 124 9.37 14.23 2.08
CA TRP A 124 9.10 12.89 2.57
C TRP A 124 9.29 11.88 1.46
N PHE A 125 9.89 10.77 1.83
CA PHE A 125 10.09 9.63 0.93
C PHE A 125 9.47 8.39 1.56
N TYR A 126 8.84 7.57 0.73
CA TYR A 126 8.31 6.26 1.10
C TYR A 126 8.77 5.22 0.08
N GLU A 127 8.83 3.97 0.50
CA GLU A 127 9.13 2.86 -0.38
C GLU A 127 8.13 2.77 -1.54
N CYS A 128 6.82 2.95 -1.26
CA CYS A 128 5.73 2.95 -2.22
C CYS A 128 4.69 4.04 -1.86
N HIS A 129 3.63 4.17 -2.66
CA HIS A 129 2.52 5.08 -2.33
C HIS A 129 1.87 4.68 -0.99
N PRO A 130 1.93 5.53 0.04
CA PRO A 130 1.33 5.23 1.32
C PRO A 130 -0.20 5.28 1.22
N TYR A 131 -0.86 4.42 2.01
CA TYR A 131 -2.29 4.45 2.24
C TYR A 131 -2.57 4.27 3.74
N LEU A 132 -3.18 5.27 4.36
CA LEU A 132 -3.36 5.38 5.81
C LEU A 132 -4.84 5.46 6.18
N PRO A 133 -5.22 5.29 7.46
CA PRO A 133 -6.62 5.42 7.89
C PRO A 133 -7.28 6.76 7.50
N LYS A 134 -6.50 7.86 7.45
CA LYS A 134 -6.99 9.16 6.95
C LYS A 134 -7.42 9.12 5.48
N ASP A 135 -6.76 8.30 4.67
CA ASP A 135 -7.04 8.19 3.23
C ASP A 135 -8.34 7.41 3.03
N TRP A 136 -8.55 6.31 3.77
CA TRP A 136 -9.82 5.60 3.86
C TRP A 136 -10.96 6.50 4.31
N ALA A 137 -10.75 7.27 5.38
CA ALA A 137 -11.75 8.22 5.88
C ALA A 137 -12.09 9.30 4.85
N LYS A 138 -11.08 9.81 4.12
CA LYS A 138 -11.27 10.77 3.02
C LYS A 138 -12.04 10.14 1.86
N PHE A 139 -11.69 8.94 1.44
CA PHE A 139 -12.36 8.19 0.38
C PHE A 139 -13.83 7.97 0.72
N THR A 140 -14.12 7.36 1.87
CA THR A 140 -15.50 7.06 2.27
C THR A 140 -16.33 8.33 2.52
N LYS A 141 -15.70 9.44 2.98
CA LYS A 141 -16.37 10.74 3.11
C LYS A 141 -16.85 11.28 1.75
N GLY A 142 -16.13 10.98 0.67
CA GLY A 142 -16.48 11.40 -0.69
C GLY A 142 -17.63 10.62 -1.33
N LEU A 143 -18.02 9.48 -0.76
CA LEU A 143 -19.07 8.62 -1.30
C LEU A 143 -20.47 9.04 -0.83
N ASN A 144 -21.49 8.65 -1.62
CA ASN A 144 -22.89 8.83 -1.22
C ASN A 144 -23.24 7.95 -0.02
N LYS A 145 -23.49 8.56 1.13
CA LYS A 145 -23.77 7.92 2.42
C LYS A 145 -24.99 7.00 2.44
N LYS A 146 -25.88 7.09 1.46
CA LYS A 146 -27.04 6.20 1.32
C LYS A 146 -26.70 4.83 0.74
N LEU A 147 -25.50 4.67 0.17
CA LEU A 147 -25.09 3.46 -0.56
C LEU A 147 -24.23 2.51 0.27
N PHE A 148 -23.93 2.85 1.51
CA PHE A 148 -23.12 2.00 2.39
C PHE A 148 -23.36 2.32 3.87
N THR A 149 -22.94 1.37 4.70
CA THR A 149 -22.88 1.56 6.16
C THR A 149 -21.44 1.45 6.63
N THR A 150 -21.13 2.11 7.74
CA THR A 150 -19.83 2.00 8.41
C THR A 150 -20.00 1.40 9.78
N GLY A 151 -19.01 0.66 10.24
CA GLY A 151 -18.95 0.05 11.55
C GLY A 151 -17.49 -0.07 12.02
N ILE A 152 -17.35 -0.71 13.15
CA ILE A 152 -16.08 -1.08 13.76
C ILE A 152 -16.07 -2.60 13.79
N LEU A 153 -15.03 -3.22 13.20
CA LEU A 153 -14.85 -4.66 13.26
C LEU A 153 -14.58 -5.11 14.71
N CYS A 154 -13.57 -4.53 15.30
CA CYS A 154 -13.16 -4.76 16.70
C CYS A 154 -12.19 -3.67 17.14
N LYS A 155 -11.68 -3.79 18.38
CA LYS A 155 -10.53 -3.00 18.87
C LYS A 155 -9.28 -3.86 18.85
N THR A 156 -8.16 -3.24 18.42
CA THR A 156 -6.83 -3.84 18.49
C THR A 156 -6.37 -4.00 19.95
N ARG A 157 -5.24 -4.65 20.17
CA ARG A 157 -4.62 -4.76 21.50
C ARG A 157 -4.25 -3.40 22.11
N THR A 158 -3.94 -2.41 21.28
CA THR A 158 -3.63 -1.04 21.73
C THR A 158 -4.87 -0.18 21.91
N GLY A 159 -6.06 -0.70 21.61
CA GLY A 159 -7.35 -0.03 21.79
C GLY A 159 -7.82 0.77 20.57
N ASN A 160 -7.12 0.71 19.45
CA ASN A 160 -7.55 1.37 18.22
C ASN A 160 -8.74 0.62 17.60
N GLU A 161 -9.67 1.37 17.02
CA GLU A 161 -10.86 0.84 16.36
C GLU A 161 -10.56 0.52 14.89
N ILE A 162 -10.77 -0.72 14.48
CA ILE A 162 -10.60 -1.15 13.09
C ILE A 162 -11.87 -0.82 12.31
N PRO A 163 -11.80 0.05 11.29
CA PRO A 163 -12.95 0.41 10.49
C PRO A 163 -13.40 -0.76 9.62
N MET A 164 -14.72 -0.90 9.50
CA MET A 164 -15.38 -1.79 8.55
C MET A 164 -16.45 -1.01 7.80
N ALA A 165 -16.74 -1.38 6.57
CA ALA A 165 -17.86 -0.83 5.82
C ALA A 165 -18.56 -1.92 5.01
N THR A 166 -19.87 -1.77 4.82
CA THR A 166 -20.69 -2.66 3.98
C THR A 166 -21.33 -1.86 2.85
N PHE A 167 -21.14 -2.32 1.63
CA PHE A 167 -21.62 -1.71 0.39
C PHE A 167 -22.59 -2.65 -0.32
N GLY A 168 -23.36 -2.10 -1.26
CA GLY A 168 -24.26 -2.88 -2.09
C GLY A 168 -25.64 -3.10 -1.49
N ASN A 169 -26.11 -4.34 -1.44
CA ASN A 169 -27.42 -4.67 -0.89
C ASN A 169 -27.39 -4.62 0.64
N LEU A 170 -27.96 -3.58 1.22
CA LEU A 170 -27.98 -3.36 2.67
C LEU A 170 -29.27 -3.88 3.34
N SER A 171 -30.14 -4.59 2.61
CA SER A 171 -31.43 -5.09 3.14
C SER A 171 -31.30 -6.30 4.07
N GLY A 172 -30.12 -6.93 4.12
CA GLY A 172 -29.89 -8.22 4.78
C GLY A 172 -30.25 -9.46 3.93
N ASN A 173 -30.86 -9.26 2.75
CA ASN A 173 -31.32 -10.31 1.85
C ASN A 173 -30.53 -10.35 0.54
N ALA A 174 -29.25 -9.99 0.56
CA ALA A 174 -28.40 -10.06 -0.61
C ALA A 174 -28.32 -11.50 -1.15
N LYS A 175 -28.46 -11.67 -2.47
CA LYS A 175 -28.31 -12.96 -3.14
C LYS A 175 -26.89 -13.51 -2.96
N TYR A 176 -25.91 -12.64 -3.00
CA TYR A 176 -24.50 -12.97 -2.85
C TYR A 176 -23.85 -12.12 -1.77
N LYS A 177 -22.99 -12.73 -0.96
CA LYS A 177 -22.18 -12.03 0.02
C LYS A 177 -20.71 -12.19 -0.32
N ILE A 178 -20.00 -11.08 -0.26
CA ILE A 178 -18.55 -11.00 -0.50
C ILE A 178 -17.92 -10.38 0.74
N VAL A 179 -16.83 -10.96 1.23
CA VAL A 179 -16.00 -10.32 2.24
C VAL A 179 -14.62 -10.04 1.66
N MET A 180 -14.16 -8.80 1.83
CA MET A 180 -12.86 -8.34 1.34
C MET A 180 -12.03 -7.80 2.48
N THR A 181 -10.78 -8.26 2.57
CA THR A 181 -9.80 -7.84 3.56
C THR A 181 -8.57 -7.25 2.88
N GLY A 182 -7.89 -6.35 3.55
CA GLY A 182 -6.58 -5.84 3.14
C GLY A 182 -5.69 -5.57 4.33
N ARG A 183 -4.40 -5.45 4.07
CA ARG A 183 -3.40 -5.11 5.07
C ARG A 183 -3.31 -6.12 6.23
N HIS A 184 -3.42 -7.41 5.95
CA HIS A 184 -2.91 -8.43 6.88
C HIS A 184 -1.40 -8.23 7.15
N HIS A 185 -0.68 -7.67 6.19
CA HIS A 185 0.66 -7.15 6.40
C HIS A 185 0.64 -5.62 6.26
N ALA A 186 1.13 -4.94 7.28
CA ALA A 186 1.01 -3.49 7.43
C ALA A 186 1.62 -2.67 6.28
N SER A 187 2.69 -3.15 5.66
CA SER A 187 3.42 -2.44 4.58
C SER A 187 2.71 -2.44 3.23
N GLU A 188 1.75 -3.32 2.98
CA GLU A 188 1.18 -3.61 1.65
C GLU A 188 0.11 -2.59 1.21
N SER A 189 0.47 -1.30 1.19
CA SER A 189 -0.47 -0.18 1.03
C SER A 189 -1.14 -0.06 -0.34
N ILE A 190 -0.48 -0.51 -1.41
CA ILE A 190 -0.97 -0.43 -2.79
C ILE A 190 -2.30 -1.15 -2.96
N ALA A 191 -2.47 -2.30 -2.30
CA ALA A 191 -3.69 -3.10 -2.37
C ALA A 191 -4.97 -2.34 -1.98
N ASN A 192 -4.85 -1.33 -1.10
CA ASN A 192 -6.00 -0.51 -0.69
C ASN A 192 -6.59 0.32 -1.83
N PHE A 193 -5.78 0.76 -2.80
CA PHE A 193 -6.32 1.48 -3.96
C PHE A 193 -7.16 0.60 -4.87
N ALA A 194 -6.85 -0.71 -4.97
CA ALA A 194 -7.73 -1.65 -5.67
C ALA A 194 -9.05 -1.87 -4.91
N ILE A 195 -9.02 -1.91 -3.58
CA ILE A 195 -10.23 -1.94 -2.74
C ILE A 195 -11.12 -0.72 -3.03
N GLU A 196 -10.54 0.49 -3.09
CA GLU A 196 -11.29 1.70 -3.48
C GLU A 196 -11.93 1.56 -4.86
N GLY A 197 -11.17 1.07 -5.86
CA GLY A 197 -11.68 0.89 -7.23
C GLY A 197 -12.85 -0.10 -7.31
N ILE A 198 -12.82 -1.19 -6.53
CA ILE A 198 -13.97 -2.11 -6.43
C ILE A 198 -15.19 -1.37 -5.86
N ILE A 199 -15.02 -0.62 -4.77
CA ILE A 199 -16.09 0.11 -4.10
C ILE A 199 -16.69 1.20 -5.00
N GLU A 200 -15.89 1.87 -5.81
CA GLU A 200 -16.35 2.89 -6.75
C GLU A 200 -17.46 2.36 -7.67
N ASN A 201 -17.34 1.12 -8.17
CA ASN A 201 -18.40 0.50 -8.99
C ASN A 201 -19.69 0.19 -8.20
N PHE A 202 -19.59 -0.18 -6.92
CA PHE A 202 -20.77 -0.35 -6.05
C PHE A 202 -21.51 0.98 -5.83
N CYS A 203 -20.78 2.09 -5.83
CA CYS A 203 -21.32 3.42 -5.61
C CYS A 203 -21.63 4.18 -6.92
N ALA A 204 -21.28 3.64 -8.08
CA ALA A 204 -21.49 4.29 -9.37
C ALA A 204 -22.98 4.34 -9.76
N ASP A 205 -23.35 5.43 -10.44
CA ASP A 205 -24.65 5.55 -11.11
C ASP A 205 -24.56 4.95 -12.52
N SER A 206 -24.54 3.61 -12.55
CA SER A 206 -24.42 2.79 -13.76
C SER A 206 -25.24 1.51 -13.61
N GLU A 207 -25.52 0.83 -14.74
CA GLU A 207 -26.22 -0.46 -14.74
C GLU A 207 -25.47 -1.51 -13.87
N LEU A 208 -24.14 -1.56 -13.97
CA LEU A 208 -23.31 -2.41 -13.13
C LEU A 208 -23.48 -2.06 -11.64
N GLY A 209 -23.38 -0.78 -11.31
CA GLY A 209 -23.53 -0.32 -9.91
C GLY A 209 -24.93 -0.63 -9.36
N GLN A 210 -25.97 -0.49 -10.17
CA GLN A 210 -27.33 -0.86 -9.80
C GLN A 210 -27.42 -2.38 -9.54
N TRP A 211 -26.95 -3.22 -10.48
CA TRP A 211 -26.96 -4.67 -10.32
C TRP A 211 -26.22 -5.13 -9.05
N LEU A 212 -25.03 -4.56 -8.80
CA LEU A 212 -24.25 -4.85 -7.58
C LEU A 212 -25.04 -4.49 -6.31
N ARG A 213 -25.69 -3.32 -6.29
CA ARG A 213 -26.48 -2.89 -5.13
C ARG A 213 -27.77 -3.69 -4.92
N GLU A 214 -28.31 -4.29 -5.97
CA GLU A 214 -29.49 -5.14 -5.86
C GLU A 214 -29.15 -6.56 -5.39
N ASN A 215 -27.99 -7.09 -5.78
CA ASN A 215 -27.70 -8.52 -5.65
C ASN A 215 -26.58 -8.85 -4.65
N VAL A 216 -25.65 -7.92 -4.37
CA VAL A 216 -24.41 -8.21 -3.66
C VAL A 216 -24.28 -7.39 -2.38
N GLU A 217 -24.02 -8.05 -1.25
CA GLU A 217 -23.52 -7.42 -0.02
C GLU A 217 -22.00 -7.57 -0.01
N LEU A 218 -21.26 -6.47 0.00
CA LEU A 218 -19.81 -6.42 0.09
C LEU A 218 -19.39 -5.86 1.44
N SER A 219 -18.86 -6.71 2.32
CA SER A 219 -18.25 -6.30 3.58
C SER A 219 -16.75 -6.12 3.41
N VAL A 220 -16.20 -4.97 3.81
CA VAL A 220 -14.80 -4.57 3.62
C VAL A 220 -14.12 -4.26 4.94
N VAL A 221 -12.99 -4.89 5.19
CA VAL A 221 -12.05 -4.58 6.27
C VAL A 221 -10.76 -4.06 5.64
N PRO A 222 -10.55 -2.73 5.54
CA PRO A 222 -9.44 -2.17 4.77
C PRO A 222 -8.08 -2.32 5.45
N PHE A 223 -8.04 -2.56 6.76
CA PHE A 223 -6.82 -2.66 7.56
C PHE A 223 -6.97 -3.74 8.61
N VAL A 224 -6.46 -4.94 8.37
CA VAL A 224 -6.44 -5.99 9.40
C VAL A 224 -5.36 -5.67 10.44
N ASP A 225 -4.10 -5.50 10.04
CA ASP A 225 -3.02 -5.03 10.93
C ASP A 225 -3.05 -3.49 11.05
N TYR A 226 -4.12 -2.96 11.67
CA TYR A 226 -4.33 -1.52 11.81
C TYR A 226 -3.21 -0.83 12.59
N ASP A 227 -2.78 -1.41 13.71
CA ASP A 227 -1.72 -0.85 14.55
C ASP A 227 -0.41 -0.76 13.78
N GLY A 228 -0.06 -1.80 13.01
CA GLY A 228 1.12 -1.78 12.16
C GLY A 228 1.04 -0.72 11.05
N VAL A 229 -0.14 -0.51 10.47
CA VAL A 229 -0.34 0.53 9.45
C VAL A 229 -0.05 1.92 9.99
N ILE A 230 -0.56 2.28 11.18
CA ILE A 230 -0.32 3.61 11.76
C ILE A 230 1.11 3.76 12.27
N ASN A 231 1.73 2.69 12.73
CA ASN A 231 3.11 2.70 13.23
C ASN A 231 4.16 2.70 12.11
N GLY A 232 3.80 2.30 10.88
CA GLY A 232 4.76 2.11 9.80
C GLY A 232 5.56 0.81 9.94
N ASP A 233 4.93 -0.24 10.45
CA ASP A 233 5.53 -1.55 10.61
C ASP A 233 5.60 -2.33 9.28
N GLN A 234 6.43 -3.36 9.26
CA GLN A 234 6.54 -4.29 8.12
C GLN A 234 5.29 -5.17 8.00
N GLY A 235 4.80 -5.71 9.11
CA GLY A 235 3.67 -6.63 9.22
C GLY A 235 3.99 -8.06 8.82
N LYS A 236 4.82 -8.26 7.81
CA LYS A 236 5.21 -9.60 7.34
C LYS A 236 6.22 -10.27 8.28
N GLY A 237 5.92 -11.51 8.69
CA GLY A 237 6.74 -12.20 9.67
C GLY A 237 6.76 -11.50 11.04
N ARG A 238 5.69 -10.78 11.35
CA ARG A 238 5.55 -10.04 12.62
C ARG A 238 5.77 -10.96 13.82
N THR A 239 6.45 -10.44 14.83
CA THR A 239 6.58 -11.06 16.15
C THR A 239 5.52 -10.48 17.10
N PRO A 240 4.92 -11.30 17.98
CA PRO A 240 5.16 -12.73 18.16
C PRO A 240 4.52 -13.62 17.09
N HIS A 241 3.66 -13.11 16.22
CA HIS A 241 2.97 -13.89 15.18
C HIS A 241 2.57 -13.01 13.98
N ASP A 242 2.65 -13.56 12.77
CA ASP A 242 2.20 -12.91 11.54
C ASP A 242 0.65 -12.95 11.49
N HIS A 243 -0.01 -11.82 11.25
CA HIS A 243 -1.48 -11.75 11.19
C HIS A 243 -2.08 -12.73 10.17
N ASN A 244 -1.44 -12.92 9.00
CA ASN A 244 -1.92 -13.88 8.00
C ASN A 244 -1.39 -15.31 8.23
N ARG A 245 -1.01 -15.62 9.48
CA ARG A 245 -0.73 -16.95 10.01
C ARG A 245 -1.48 -17.20 11.32
N ASP A 246 -2.24 -16.22 11.80
CA ASP A 246 -2.86 -16.26 13.14
C ASP A 246 -4.24 -16.92 13.19
N TYR A 247 -4.76 -17.39 12.07
CA TYR A 247 -6.10 -17.99 11.96
C TYR A 247 -6.22 -19.42 12.54
N THR A 248 -5.27 -19.79 13.38
CA THR A 248 -5.30 -21.02 14.19
C THR A 248 -5.28 -20.68 15.67
N VAL A 249 -4.47 -19.71 16.05
CA VAL A 249 -4.20 -19.35 17.45
C VAL A 249 -5.09 -18.18 17.89
N PHE A 250 -5.43 -17.29 16.95
CA PHE A 250 -6.19 -16.06 17.22
C PHE A 250 -5.54 -15.22 18.33
N LEU A 251 -4.24 -15.00 18.19
CA LEU A 251 -3.48 -14.19 19.11
C LEU A 251 -3.93 -12.72 19.07
N TYR A 252 -4.40 -12.28 17.91
CA TYR A 252 -4.86 -10.92 17.69
C TYR A 252 -6.40 -10.86 17.66
N PRO A 253 -7.03 -9.86 18.32
CA PRO A 253 -8.48 -9.64 18.26
C PRO A 253 -9.01 -9.51 16.84
N GLU A 254 -8.26 -8.83 15.97
CA GLU A 254 -8.63 -8.56 14.58
C GLU A 254 -8.70 -9.79 13.70
N THR A 255 -7.78 -10.74 13.84
CA THR A 255 -7.82 -11.98 13.07
C THR A 255 -8.99 -12.87 13.50
N LYS A 256 -9.27 -12.90 14.81
CA LYS A 256 -10.45 -13.55 15.36
C LYS A 256 -11.72 -12.90 14.82
N ALA A 257 -11.82 -11.56 14.88
CA ALA A 257 -13.00 -10.83 14.41
C ALA A 257 -13.24 -10.98 12.89
N VAL A 258 -12.17 -11.08 12.07
CA VAL A 258 -12.31 -11.41 10.65
C VAL A 258 -12.87 -12.82 10.45
N SER A 259 -12.42 -13.82 11.23
CA SER A 259 -12.97 -15.17 11.13
C SER A 259 -14.44 -15.25 11.57
N GLU A 260 -14.82 -14.48 12.59
CA GLU A 260 -16.19 -14.34 13.05
C GLU A 260 -17.07 -13.65 11.99
N LEU A 261 -16.55 -12.61 11.32
CA LEU A 261 -17.21 -11.95 10.18
C LEU A 261 -17.45 -12.93 9.02
N TYR A 262 -16.47 -13.77 8.68
CA TYR A 262 -16.64 -14.81 7.67
C TYR A 262 -17.74 -15.81 8.05
N ALA A 263 -17.75 -16.28 9.30
CA ALA A 263 -18.76 -17.21 9.79
C ALA A 263 -20.17 -16.60 9.85
N GLU A 264 -20.29 -15.31 10.19
CA GLU A 264 -21.56 -14.56 10.20
C GLU A 264 -22.10 -14.34 8.77
N LYS A 265 -21.24 -13.90 7.87
CA LYS A 265 -21.65 -13.56 6.50
C LYS A 265 -21.88 -14.78 5.62
N ILE A 266 -21.14 -15.87 5.81
CA ILE A 266 -21.12 -17.07 4.96
C ILE A 266 -20.94 -16.65 3.50
N PRO A 267 -19.81 -16.02 3.14
CA PRO A 267 -19.62 -15.43 1.83
C PRO A 267 -19.44 -16.48 0.74
N VAL A 268 -19.94 -16.19 -0.45
CA VAL A 268 -19.65 -16.99 -1.65
C VAL A 268 -18.29 -16.66 -2.25
N ILE A 269 -17.77 -15.43 -1.97
CA ILE A 269 -16.46 -14.95 -2.42
C ILE A 269 -15.73 -14.29 -1.26
N ILE A 270 -14.46 -14.66 -1.09
CA ILE A 270 -13.50 -13.96 -0.23
C ILE A 270 -12.36 -13.43 -1.07
N LEU A 271 -12.06 -12.13 -0.90
CA LEU A 271 -10.89 -11.47 -1.48
C LEU A 271 -9.97 -10.99 -0.38
N ASP A 272 -8.71 -11.40 -0.42
CA ASP A 272 -7.65 -10.94 0.48
C ASP A 272 -6.60 -10.18 -0.33
N MET A 273 -6.48 -8.88 -0.10
CA MET A 273 -5.73 -7.96 -0.95
C MET A 273 -4.34 -7.73 -0.38
N HIS A 274 -3.31 -8.13 -1.14
CA HIS A 274 -1.91 -8.14 -0.76
C HIS A 274 -1.00 -7.48 -1.79
N CYS A 275 0.27 -7.33 -1.40
CA CYS A 275 1.36 -6.98 -2.31
C CYS A 275 2.50 -8.01 -2.17
N PRO A 276 3.21 -8.35 -3.27
CA PRO A 276 4.28 -9.34 -3.27
C PRO A 276 5.58 -8.77 -2.69
N TRP A 277 6.73 -9.39 -2.98
CA TRP A 277 8.04 -8.82 -2.72
C TRP A 277 8.24 -7.51 -3.50
N ILE A 278 9.08 -6.60 -2.98
CA ILE A 278 9.28 -5.21 -3.47
C ILE A 278 9.52 -5.09 -4.98
N ALA A 279 10.24 -6.02 -5.59
CA ALA A 279 10.54 -6.03 -7.03
C ALA A 279 11.15 -7.38 -7.46
N GLY A 280 11.27 -7.57 -8.76
CA GLY A 280 11.85 -8.75 -9.39
C GLY A 280 10.84 -9.50 -10.25
N LYS A 281 11.34 -10.43 -11.08
CA LYS A 281 10.59 -11.01 -12.21
C LYS A 281 9.19 -11.54 -11.85
N GLY A 282 9.01 -12.21 -10.71
CA GLY A 282 7.71 -12.72 -10.27
C GLY A 282 6.88 -11.67 -9.52
N SER A 283 7.54 -10.70 -8.87
CA SER A 283 6.89 -9.68 -8.03
C SER A 283 6.42 -8.46 -8.82
N GLU A 284 6.78 -8.35 -10.09
CA GLU A 284 6.29 -7.30 -11.00
C GLU A 284 5.15 -7.81 -11.90
N LEU A 285 4.43 -8.81 -11.42
CA LEU A 285 3.23 -9.38 -12.03
C LEU A 285 2.08 -9.29 -11.04
N VAL A 286 0.91 -8.84 -11.48
CA VAL A 286 -0.31 -9.11 -10.71
C VAL A 286 -0.58 -10.61 -10.80
N HIS A 287 -0.69 -11.27 -9.65
CA HIS A 287 -0.88 -12.73 -9.60
C HIS A 287 -1.64 -13.15 -8.34
N CYS A 288 -2.09 -14.40 -8.32
CA CYS A 288 -2.72 -15.01 -7.17
C CYS A 288 -1.93 -16.27 -6.75
N PRO A 289 -1.49 -16.39 -5.49
CA PRO A 289 -1.04 -17.68 -4.97
C PRO A 289 -2.27 -18.60 -4.80
N MET A 290 -2.34 -19.66 -5.62
CA MET A 290 -3.47 -20.59 -5.62
C MET A 290 -3.44 -21.47 -4.36
N LEU A 291 -4.60 -21.80 -3.82
CA LEU A 291 -4.73 -22.77 -2.75
C LEU A 291 -4.49 -24.19 -3.26
N ASP A 292 -4.27 -25.14 -2.34
CA ASP A 292 -4.18 -26.55 -2.67
C ASP A 292 -5.49 -27.02 -3.35
N PRO A 293 -5.44 -27.51 -4.60
CA PRO A 293 -6.62 -27.93 -5.34
C PRO A 293 -7.48 -28.97 -4.64
N LYS A 294 -6.87 -29.78 -3.76
CA LYS A 294 -7.58 -30.78 -2.96
C LYS A 294 -8.43 -30.18 -1.83
N ARG A 295 -8.25 -28.89 -1.55
CA ARG A 295 -8.92 -28.17 -0.46
C ARG A 295 -9.84 -27.05 -0.96
N ILE A 296 -9.80 -26.75 -2.26
CA ILE A 296 -10.67 -25.74 -2.87
C ILE A 296 -12.04 -26.37 -3.12
N PRO A 297 -13.13 -25.73 -2.67
CA PRO A 297 -14.48 -26.26 -2.89
C PRO A 297 -14.86 -26.38 -4.36
N ASP A 298 -14.41 -25.45 -5.20
CA ASP A 298 -14.76 -25.36 -6.64
C ASP A 298 -13.57 -24.87 -7.48
N ASN A 299 -12.75 -25.83 -7.94
CA ASN A 299 -11.60 -25.52 -8.81
C ASN A 299 -12.01 -24.92 -10.16
N ALA A 300 -13.15 -25.36 -10.72
CA ALA A 300 -13.64 -24.85 -11.99
C ALA A 300 -14.08 -23.39 -11.86
N ALA A 301 -14.71 -23.02 -10.75
CA ALA A 301 -15.05 -21.64 -10.44
C ALA A 301 -13.80 -20.76 -10.33
N GLU A 302 -12.76 -21.24 -9.66
CA GLU A 302 -11.49 -20.54 -9.52
C GLU A 302 -10.79 -20.30 -10.86
N ASP A 303 -10.81 -21.28 -11.78
CA ASP A 303 -10.23 -21.15 -13.12
C ASP A 303 -11.06 -20.21 -13.99
N LEU A 304 -12.40 -20.34 -13.94
CA LEU A 304 -13.32 -19.44 -14.63
C LEU A 304 -13.13 -18.00 -14.17
N PHE A 305 -13.05 -17.77 -12.87
CA PHE A 305 -12.83 -16.42 -12.32
C PHE A 305 -11.49 -15.83 -12.79
N SER A 306 -10.43 -16.63 -12.86
CA SER A 306 -9.13 -16.18 -13.40
C SER A 306 -9.24 -15.74 -14.85
N THR A 307 -9.98 -16.48 -15.67
CA THR A 307 -10.22 -16.17 -17.08
C THR A 307 -11.04 -14.89 -17.25
N ILE A 308 -12.07 -14.70 -16.42
CA ILE A 308 -12.90 -13.49 -16.42
C ILE A 308 -12.07 -12.26 -16.00
N VAL A 309 -11.23 -12.38 -14.96
CA VAL A 309 -10.34 -11.30 -14.53
C VAL A 309 -9.34 -10.94 -15.63
N GLU A 310 -8.74 -11.93 -16.32
CA GLU A 310 -7.81 -11.67 -17.43
C GLU A 310 -8.50 -10.92 -18.58
N LYS A 311 -9.73 -11.31 -18.93
CA LYS A 311 -10.55 -10.67 -19.98
C LYS A 311 -10.83 -9.20 -19.64
N ASN A 312 -11.14 -8.89 -18.40
CA ASN A 312 -11.60 -7.58 -17.97
C ASN A 312 -10.48 -6.66 -17.45
N ALA A 313 -9.27 -7.20 -17.23
CA ALA A 313 -8.18 -6.47 -16.59
C ALA A 313 -7.87 -5.14 -17.28
N SER A 314 -7.90 -4.06 -16.51
CA SER A 314 -7.60 -2.69 -16.92
C SER A 314 -6.75 -2.01 -15.85
N GLY A 315 -6.03 -0.96 -16.21
CA GLY A 315 -5.11 -0.23 -15.31
C GLY A 315 -3.81 -0.99 -15.04
N LEU A 316 -3.89 -2.23 -14.56
CA LEU A 316 -2.76 -3.12 -14.38
C LEU A 316 -2.95 -4.41 -15.18
N PRO A 317 -1.93 -4.91 -15.88
CA PRO A 317 -2.03 -6.15 -16.62
C PRO A 317 -2.12 -7.36 -15.68
N TYR A 318 -3.09 -8.23 -15.93
CA TYR A 318 -3.23 -9.51 -15.26
C TYR A 318 -3.35 -10.63 -16.30
N LYS A 319 -2.73 -11.76 -16.03
CA LYS A 319 -2.89 -13.00 -16.79
C LYS A 319 -3.09 -14.16 -15.83
N ALA A 320 -4.03 -15.03 -16.11
CA ALA A 320 -4.28 -16.25 -15.33
C ALA A 320 -3.00 -17.11 -15.20
N SER A 321 -2.17 -17.13 -16.25
CA SER A 321 -0.86 -17.81 -16.27
C SER A 321 0.18 -17.22 -15.31
N ASN A 322 -0.03 -16.03 -14.75
CA ASN A 322 0.83 -15.46 -13.73
C ASN A 322 0.55 -16.04 -12.33
N ASN A 323 -0.60 -16.68 -12.14
CA ASN A 323 -0.96 -17.29 -10.86
C ASN A 323 0.05 -18.37 -10.48
N ILE A 324 0.38 -18.42 -9.19
CA ILE A 324 1.37 -19.37 -8.67
C ILE A 324 0.63 -20.60 -8.11
N PRO A 325 0.67 -21.75 -8.80
CA PRO A 325 0.05 -22.97 -8.29
C PRO A 325 0.58 -23.36 -6.91
N PHE A 326 -0.23 -24.04 -6.11
CA PHE A 326 0.23 -24.62 -4.87
C PHE A 326 1.32 -25.70 -5.14
N GLY A 327 2.37 -25.67 -4.35
CA GLY A 327 3.56 -26.51 -4.54
C GLY A 327 4.64 -25.88 -5.43
N VAL A 328 4.40 -24.70 -6.02
CA VAL A 328 5.33 -24.01 -6.93
C VAL A 328 5.93 -22.77 -6.27
N SER A 329 7.24 -22.55 -6.48
CA SER A 329 7.99 -21.41 -5.94
C SER A 329 7.82 -21.29 -4.41
N TRP A 330 7.47 -20.11 -3.91
CA TRP A 330 7.25 -19.87 -2.49
C TRP A 330 5.88 -20.35 -1.99
N ASN A 331 4.93 -20.65 -2.88
CA ASN A 331 3.56 -21.06 -2.53
C ASN A 331 3.50 -22.55 -2.16
N THR A 332 4.16 -22.93 -1.07
CA THR A 332 4.28 -24.31 -0.59
C THR A 332 3.78 -24.46 0.83
N SER A 333 3.58 -25.69 1.29
CA SER A 333 3.17 -25.98 2.68
C SER A 333 4.12 -25.38 3.72
N THR A 334 5.42 -25.31 3.41
CA THR A 334 6.44 -24.72 4.28
C THR A 334 6.19 -23.24 4.57
N ASN A 335 5.70 -22.48 3.59
CA ASN A 335 5.36 -21.06 3.79
C ASN A 335 4.19 -20.86 4.77
N TYR A 336 3.48 -21.90 5.11
CA TYR A 336 2.33 -21.87 6.02
C TYR A 336 2.54 -22.75 7.27
N SER A 337 3.78 -23.10 7.59
CA SER A 337 4.11 -23.97 8.71
C SER A 337 3.83 -23.34 10.08
N SER A 338 3.84 -22.00 10.17
CA SER A 338 3.57 -21.25 11.41
C SER A 338 2.07 -21.07 11.72
N GLY A 339 1.16 -21.44 10.80
CA GLY A 339 -0.29 -21.33 11.01
C GLY A 339 -1.09 -21.09 9.74
N LEU A 340 -2.39 -20.98 9.87
CA LEU A 340 -3.31 -20.75 8.75
C LEU A 340 -3.39 -19.27 8.37
N SER A 341 -3.43 -19.01 7.07
CA SER A 341 -3.89 -17.72 6.56
C SER A 341 -5.42 -17.61 6.65
N CYS A 342 -5.96 -16.40 6.54
CA CYS A 342 -7.42 -16.17 6.50
C CYS A 342 -8.11 -17.05 5.46
N ARG A 343 -7.54 -17.14 4.25
CA ARG A 343 -8.07 -17.97 3.16
C ARG A 343 -8.03 -19.46 3.45
N LYS A 344 -6.92 -19.97 4.01
CA LYS A 344 -6.84 -21.38 4.40
C LYS A 344 -7.84 -21.73 5.49
N TRP A 345 -8.02 -20.82 6.46
CA TRP A 345 -9.03 -20.98 7.47
C TRP A 345 -10.44 -21.03 6.85
N ALA A 346 -10.73 -20.08 5.94
CA ALA A 346 -12.03 -19.99 5.30
C ALA A 346 -12.41 -21.27 4.53
N VAL A 347 -11.54 -21.80 3.69
CA VAL A 347 -11.83 -23.03 2.92
C VAL A 347 -11.92 -24.30 3.79
N LEU A 348 -11.44 -24.26 5.03
CA LEU A 348 -11.54 -25.38 5.97
C LEU A 348 -12.78 -25.30 6.86
N ASN A 349 -13.39 -24.12 7.01
CA ASN A 349 -14.43 -23.86 8.00
C ASN A 349 -15.75 -23.34 7.41
N LEU A 350 -15.77 -22.92 6.15
CA LEU A 350 -16.96 -22.34 5.52
C LEU A 350 -17.50 -23.27 4.43
N GLU A 351 -18.82 -23.43 4.43
CA GLU A 351 -19.54 -24.07 3.33
C GLU A 351 -20.06 -23.05 2.32
N GLY A 352 -20.27 -23.46 1.07
CA GLY A 352 -20.81 -22.58 0.01
C GLY A 352 -19.83 -21.56 -0.58
N LEU A 353 -18.59 -21.55 -0.11
CA LEU A 353 -17.54 -20.67 -0.64
C LEU A 353 -17.14 -21.16 -2.04
N ARG A 354 -17.26 -20.28 -3.04
CA ARG A 354 -16.92 -20.58 -4.44
C ARG A 354 -15.56 -20.04 -4.84
N ILE A 355 -15.24 -18.81 -4.41
CA ILE A 355 -13.96 -18.11 -4.69
C ILE A 355 -13.30 -17.72 -3.38
N CYS A 356 -12.03 -18.06 -3.24
CA CYS A 356 -11.20 -17.63 -2.12
C CYS A 356 -9.84 -17.13 -2.61
N ARG A 357 -9.79 -15.87 -3.04
CA ARG A 357 -8.62 -15.27 -3.72
C ARG A 357 -7.79 -14.40 -2.83
N CYS A 358 -6.48 -14.49 -3.05
CA CYS A 358 -5.52 -13.46 -2.70
C CYS A 358 -5.02 -12.84 -3.98
N PHE A 359 -5.05 -11.52 -4.07
CA PHE A 359 -4.39 -10.79 -5.15
C PHE A 359 -3.10 -10.19 -4.61
N GLU A 360 -2.00 -10.51 -5.27
CA GLU A 360 -0.67 -9.93 -5.04
C GLU A 360 -0.46 -8.82 -6.07
N ILE A 361 -0.62 -7.56 -5.65
CA ILE A 361 -0.53 -6.38 -6.52
C ILE A 361 0.86 -5.76 -6.34
N PRO A 362 1.69 -5.63 -7.41
CA PRO A 362 3.04 -5.08 -7.34
C PRO A 362 3.10 -3.68 -6.71
N PHE A 363 4.23 -3.36 -6.04
CA PHE A 363 4.40 -2.06 -5.38
C PHE A 363 4.60 -0.88 -6.33
N ALA A 364 5.38 -1.06 -7.41
CA ALA A 364 5.78 0.08 -8.24
C ALA A 364 5.65 -0.16 -9.74
N ASN A 365 5.82 -1.41 -10.19
CA ASN A 365 5.86 -1.76 -11.61
C ASN A 365 5.12 -3.07 -11.86
N ALA A 366 4.20 -3.06 -12.82
CA ALA A 366 3.48 -4.25 -13.28
C ALA A 366 3.72 -4.41 -14.77
N GLN A 367 4.68 -5.26 -15.18
CA GLN A 367 5.02 -5.53 -16.59
C GLN A 367 5.28 -4.24 -17.41
N GLY A 368 5.97 -3.25 -16.82
CA GLY A 368 6.25 -1.96 -17.46
C GLY A 368 5.23 -0.85 -17.16
N VAL A 369 4.02 -1.21 -16.73
CA VAL A 369 3.01 -0.23 -16.28
C VAL A 369 3.38 0.28 -14.90
N GLU A 370 3.29 1.60 -14.70
CA GLU A 370 3.49 2.21 -13.39
C GLU A 370 2.33 1.85 -12.47
N VAL A 371 2.66 1.28 -11.30
CA VAL A 371 1.70 1.02 -10.25
C VAL A 371 1.60 2.26 -9.36
N ASN A 372 0.49 2.95 -9.47
CA ASN A 372 0.17 4.15 -8.70
C ASN A 372 -1.30 4.11 -8.26
N PRO A 373 -1.77 5.08 -7.46
CA PRO A 373 -3.16 5.08 -6.99
C PRO A 373 -4.21 4.93 -8.09
N GLU A 374 -4.02 5.57 -9.25
CA GLU A 374 -5.03 5.54 -10.31
C GLU A 374 -5.01 4.23 -11.11
N SER A 375 -3.83 3.77 -11.56
CA SER A 375 -3.73 2.48 -12.27
C SER A 375 -4.23 1.31 -11.41
N THR A 376 -4.04 1.40 -10.08
CA THR A 376 -4.49 0.37 -9.14
C THR A 376 -6.00 0.45 -8.89
N ARG A 377 -6.60 1.66 -8.79
CA ARG A 377 -8.07 1.81 -8.75
C ARG A 377 -8.72 1.29 -10.03
N GLU A 378 -8.12 1.59 -11.18
CA GLU A 378 -8.64 1.08 -12.45
C GLU A 378 -8.65 -0.46 -12.48
N PHE A 379 -7.59 -1.10 -11.98
CA PHE A 379 -7.58 -2.54 -11.79
C PHE A 379 -8.69 -2.99 -10.82
N GLY A 380 -8.90 -2.28 -9.73
CA GLY A 380 -10.01 -2.52 -8.80
C GLY A 380 -11.39 -2.41 -9.49
N ARG A 381 -11.59 -1.37 -10.32
CA ARG A 381 -12.83 -1.23 -11.11
C ARG A 381 -13.05 -2.44 -12.04
N SER A 382 -12.00 -2.92 -12.68
CA SER A 382 -12.08 -4.13 -13.53
C SER A 382 -12.37 -5.40 -12.73
N LEU A 383 -11.89 -5.51 -11.49
CA LEU A 383 -12.23 -6.60 -10.59
C LEU A 383 -13.72 -6.59 -10.21
N ALA A 384 -14.34 -5.42 -10.00
CA ALA A 384 -15.78 -5.34 -9.73
C ALA A 384 -16.61 -5.80 -10.93
N ILE A 385 -16.20 -5.47 -12.16
CA ILE A 385 -16.80 -5.99 -13.39
C ILE A 385 -16.69 -7.52 -13.41
N SER A 386 -15.51 -8.05 -13.11
CA SER A 386 -15.22 -9.48 -13.09
C SER A 386 -16.04 -10.23 -12.04
N LEU A 387 -16.24 -9.64 -10.86
CA LEU A 387 -17.09 -10.20 -9.82
C LEU A 387 -18.55 -10.30 -10.27
N ALA A 388 -19.09 -9.24 -10.88
CA ALA A 388 -20.45 -9.25 -11.37
C ALA A 388 -20.63 -10.27 -12.52
N GLU A 389 -19.72 -10.29 -13.49
CA GLU A 389 -19.75 -11.27 -14.59
C GLU A 389 -19.69 -12.71 -14.07
N PHE A 390 -18.79 -13.00 -13.13
CA PHE A 390 -18.69 -14.32 -12.53
C PHE A 390 -19.98 -14.74 -11.81
N LEU A 391 -20.55 -13.84 -11.01
CA LEU A 391 -21.79 -14.14 -10.27
C LEU A 391 -22.99 -14.34 -11.18
N GLN A 392 -23.05 -13.66 -12.32
CA GLN A 392 -24.11 -13.80 -13.33
C GLN A 392 -23.97 -15.09 -14.15
N THR A 393 -22.74 -15.54 -14.43
CA THR A 393 -22.52 -16.80 -15.19
C THR A 393 -22.72 -18.04 -14.35
N ALA A 394 -22.80 -17.88 -13.04
CA ALA A 394 -22.94 -18.97 -12.08
C ALA A 394 -24.41 -19.35 -11.78
N GLU A 395 -25.34 -18.74 -12.50
CA GLU A 395 -26.76 -19.08 -12.48
C GLU A 395 -27.05 -20.22 -13.47
#